data_df8f2d7c7a7f7a66a3bef69634c779b1
#
_entry.id   df8f2d7c7a7f7a66a3bef69634c779b1
#
_cell.length_a   1.000
_cell.length_b   1.000
_cell.length_c   1.000
_cell.angle_alpha   90.00
_cell.angle_beta   90.00
_cell.angle_gamma   90.00
#
_symmetry.space_group_name_H-M   'P 1'
#
loop_
_entity.id
_entity.type
_entity.pdbx_description
1 polymer ?
#
loop_
_entity_poly.entity_id
_entity_poly.type
_entity_poly.pdbx_seq_one_letter_code
_entity_poly.pdbx_strand_id
1 'polypeptide(L)'
;MRVLIVEDEVRLASTLQDLLELNGYTADVCHDGETGLDNALSGIYDVVLLDVMLPKRDGFSVLRQLRSEKSAVPVLMLTARSETEDKVTGLDSGADYYLTKP
;
A
#
# COMPACT_ATOMS: atom_id res chain seq x y z
N MET A 1 6.61 -6.85 -13.65
CA MET A 1 5.59 -6.40 -12.68
C MET A 1 6.05 -5.09 -12.04
N ARG A 2 5.16 -4.14 -11.97
CA ARG A 2 5.43 -2.84 -11.36
C ARG A 2 4.66 -2.68 -10.05
N VAL A 3 5.36 -2.38 -8.97
CA VAL A 3 4.82 -2.31 -7.62
C VAL A 3 4.91 -0.89 -7.09
N LEU A 4 3.83 -0.40 -6.49
CA LEU A 4 3.84 0.86 -5.75
C LEU A 4 3.94 0.55 -4.27
N ILE A 5 4.90 1.17 -3.58
CA ILE A 5 5.07 1.06 -2.14
C ILE A 5 4.65 2.40 -1.53
N VAL A 6 3.64 2.39 -0.66
CA VAL A 6 3.18 3.58 0.06
C VAL A 6 3.49 3.35 1.54
N GLU A 7 4.60 3.90 2.01
CA GLU A 7 5.14 3.68 3.34
C GLU A 7 5.90 4.93 3.81
N ASP A 8 5.53 5.48 4.96
CA ASP A 8 6.15 6.70 5.48
C ASP A 8 7.51 6.47 6.14
N GLU A 9 7.78 5.26 6.60
CA GLU A 9 9.09 4.92 7.16
C GLU A 9 10.08 4.70 6.02
N VAL A 10 10.99 5.68 5.85
CA VAL A 10 11.90 5.73 4.70
C VAL A 10 12.78 4.48 4.60
N ARG A 11 13.30 4.00 5.72
CA ARG A 11 14.16 2.80 5.73
C ARG A 11 13.42 1.55 5.28
N LEU A 12 12.21 1.35 5.81
CA LEU A 12 11.42 0.19 5.44
C LEU A 12 11.02 0.25 3.97
N ALA A 13 10.60 1.40 3.50
CA ALA A 13 10.27 1.61 2.09
C ALA A 13 11.45 1.29 1.18
N SER A 14 12.64 1.78 1.53
CA SER A 14 13.85 1.52 0.76
C SER A 14 14.23 0.04 0.76
N THR A 15 14.12 -0.62 1.91
CA THR A 15 14.40 -2.05 2.01
C THR A 15 13.45 -2.87 1.13
N LEU A 16 12.16 -2.55 1.18
CA LEU A 16 11.17 -3.23 0.35
C LEU A 16 11.43 -3.00 -1.14
N GLN A 17 11.78 -1.78 -1.51
CA GLN A 17 12.12 -1.45 -2.89
C GLN A 17 13.31 -2.26 -3.38
N ASP A 18 14.37 -2.33 -2.58
CA ASP A 18 15.58 -3.08 -2.91
C ASP A 18 15.28 -4.58 -3.09
N LEU A 19 14.50 -5.15 -2.18
CA LEU A 19 14.13 -6.56 -2.25
C LEU A 19 13.32 -6.88 -3.52
N LEU A 20 12.38 -6.03 -3.85
CA LEU A 20 11.56 -6.22 -5.05
C LEU A 20 12.41 -6.09 -6.32
N GLU A 21 13.30 -5.10 -6.37
CA GLU A 21 14.17 -4.90 -7.52
C GLU A 21 15.16 -6.05 -7.69
N LEU A 22 15.67 -6.61 -6.60
CA LEU A 22 16.52 -7.79 -6.64
C LEU A 22 15.80 -9.01 -7.23
N ASN A 23 14.48 -9.05 -7.13
CA ASN A 23 13.68 -10.13 -7.68
C ASN A 23 13.10 -9.81 -9.06
N GLY A 24 13.58 -8.77 -9.69
CA GLY A 24 13.22 -8.44 -11.07
C GLY A 24 11.98 -7.58 -11.23
N TYR A 25 11.43 -7.04 -10.15
CA TYR A 25 10.29 -6.14 -10.21
C TYR A 25 10.74 -4.69 -10.29
N THR A 26 9.90 -3.82 -10.87
CA THR A 26 10.09 -2.38 -10.80
C THR A 26 9.27 -1.88 -9.60
N ALA A 27 9.89 -1.10 -8.72
CA ALA A 27 9.22 -0.62 -7.52
C ALA A 27 9.40 0.89 -7.37
N ASP A 28 8.29 1.60 -7.19
CA ASP A 28 8.26 3.02 -6.90
C ASP A 28 7.78 3.21 -5.47
N VAL A 29 8.23 4.28 -4.81
CA VAL A 29 7.95 4.56 -3.40
C VAL A 29 7.28 5.92 -3.24
N CYS A 30 6.24 5.97 -2.40
CA CYS A 30 5.64 7.20 -1.89
C CYS A 30 5.64 7.14 -0.37
N HIS A 31 5.63 8.29 0.29
CA HIS A 31 5.73 8.36 1.75
C HIS A 31 4.49 8.93 2.44
N ASP A 32 3.43 9.22 1.72
CA ASP A 32 2.16 9.70 2.28
C ASP A 32 0.98 9.18 1.48
N GLY A 33 -0.21 9.25 2.09
CA GLY A 33 -1.42 8.69 1.51
C GLY A 33 -1.96 9.45 0.30
N GLU A 34 -1.79 10.78 0.26
CA GLU A 34 -2.29 11.56 -0.88
C GLU A 34 -1.51 11.27 -2.15
N THR A 35 -0.17 11.31 -2.06
CA THR A 35 0.70 10.98 -3.18
C THR A 35 0.50 9.51 -3.60
N GLY A 36 0.37 8.63 -2.60
CA GLY A 36 0.11 7.21 -2.87
C GLY A 36 -1.18 6.99 -3.64
N LEU A 37 -2.26 7.68 -3.25
CA LEU A 37 -3.53 7.57 -3.95
C LEU A 37 -3.42 8.06 -5.40
N ASP A 38 -2.82 9.22 -5.61
CA ASP A 38 -2.65 9.78 -6.95
C ASP A 38 -1.87 8.82 -7.86
N ASN A 39 -0.78 8.25 -7.34
CA ASN A 39 0.02 7.30 -8.09
C ASN A 39 -0.73 5.99 -8.35
N ALA A 40 -1.44 5.48 -7.35
CA ALA A 40 -2.21 4.24 -7.51
C ALA A 40 -3.32 4.36 -8.56
N LEU A 41 -3.92 5.54 -8.66
CA LEU A 41 -4.97 5.81 -9.65
C LEU A 41 -4.44 5.93 -11.09
N SER A 42 -3.14 6.05 -11.27
CA SER A 42 -2.54 6.16 -12.60
C SER A 42 -2.76 4.93 -13.48
N GLY A 43 -3.00 3.78 -12.88
CA GLY A 43 -3.25 2.53 -13.61
C GLY A 43 -2.00 1.80 -14.09
N ILE A 44 -0.81 2.29 -13.74
CA ILE A 44 0.45 1.67 -14.21
C ILE A 44 0.99 0.58 -13.28
N TYR A 45 0.38 0.41 -12.10
CA TYR A 45 0.87 -0.56 -11.11
C TYR A 45 0.09 -1.87 -11.15
N ASP A 46 0.82 -2.96 -11.00
CA ASP A 46 0.25 -4.31 -10.92
C ASP A 46 -0.19 -4.66 -9.51
N VAL A 47 0.45 -4.05 -8.50
CA VAL A 47 0.10 -4.25 -7.09
C VAL A 47 0.54 -3.03 -6.29
N VAL A 48 -0.19 -2.74 -5.22
CA VAL A 48 0.11 -1.66 -4.28
C VAL A 48 0.36 -2.25 -2.89
N LEU A 49 1.53 -1.96 -2.32
CA LEU A 49 1.83 -2.23 -0.91
C LEU A 49 1.49 -0.96 -0.15
N LEU A 50 0.51 -1.02 0.74
CA LEU A 50 -0.07 0.16 1.36
C LEU A 50 -0.04 0.06 2.88
N ASP A 51 0.70 0.96 3.52
CA ASP A 51 0.71 1.03 4.98
C ASP A 51 -0.63 1.58 5.49
N VAL A 52 -1.08 1.07 6.62
CA VAL A 52 -2.30 1.55 7.29
C VAL A 52 -2.08 2.96 7.84
N MET A 53 -0.99 3.16 8.58
CA MET A 53 -0.70 4.43 9.26
C MET A 53 0.16 5.31 8.38
N LEU A 54 -0.46 6.28 7.71
CA LEU A 54 0.22 7.20 6.80
C LEU A 54 -0.10 8.64 7.15
N PRO A 55 0.85 9.57 6.92
CA PRO A 55 0.54 11.00 7.02
C PRO A 55 -0.39 11.44 5.88
N LYS A 56 -1.07 12.54 6.09
CA LYS A 56 -2.00 13.21 5.18
C LYS A 56 -3.28 12.43 4.91
N ARG A 57 -3.17 11.14 4.67
CA ARG A 57 -4.33 10.30 4.43
C ARG A 57 -3.98 8.86 4.80
N ASP A 58 -4.75 8.23 5.71
CA ASP A 58 -4.46 6.87 6.15
C ASP A 58 -4.74 5.83 5.06
N GLY A 59 -4.16 4.64 5.22
CA GLY A 59 -4.23 3.59 4.22
C GLY A 59 -5.63 3.09 3.93
N PHE A 60 -6.52 3.01 4.93
CA PHE A 60 -7.90 2.59 4.70
C PHE A 60 -8.65 3.61 3.86
N SER A 61 -8.42 4.89 4.10
CA SER A 61 -9.01 5.96 3.30
C SER A 61 -8.56 5.88 1.85
N VAL A 62 -7.27 5.65 1.63
CA VAL A 62 -6.72 5.47 0.28
C VAL A 62 -7.39 4.27 -0.41
N LEU A 63 -7.48 3.15 0.28
CA LEU A 63 -8.09 1.93 -0.26
C LEU A 63 -9.56 2.15 -0.64
N ARG A 64 -10.33 2.77 0.26
CA ARG A 64 -11.74 3.06 -0.02
C ARG A 64 -11.91 3.94 -1.25
N GLN A 65 -11.06 4.97 -1.37
CA GLN A 65 -11.12 5.87 -2.53
C GLN A 65 -10.76 5.13 -3.83
N LEU A 66 -9.74 4.29 -3.80
CA LEU A 66 -9.38 3.46 -4.95
C LEU A 66 -10.56 2.62 -5.42
N ARG A 67 -11.24 1.94 -4.49
CA ARG A 67 -12.37 1.08 -4.83
C ARG A 67 -13.58 1.89 -5.30
N SER A 68 -13.82 3.07 -4.71
CA SER A 68 -14.91 3.94 -5.14
C SER A 68 -14.71 4.48 -6.56
N GLU A 69 -13.47 4.63 -6.99
CA GLU A 69 -13.13 5.04 -8.36
C GLU A 69 -12.97 3.84 -9.29
N LYS A 70 -13.42 2.68 -8.84
CA LYS A 70 -13.46 1.43 -9.61
C LYS A 70 -12.09 0.88 -10.00
N SER A 71 -11.04 1.28 -9.28
CA SER A 71 -9.74 0.64 -9.42
C SER A 71 -9.81 -0.75 -8.82
N ALA A 72 -9.41 -1.75 -9.58
CA ALA A 72 -9.33 -3.14 -9.12
C ALA A 72 -7.88 -3.55 -8.83
N VAL A 73 -6.96 -2.58 -8.73
CA VAL A 73 -5.56 -2.90 -8.47
C VAL A 73 -5.44 -3.73 -7.18
N PRO A 74 -4.70 -4.84 -7.19
CA PRO A 74 -4.48 -5.61 -5.97
C PRO A 74 -3.76 -4.78 -4.93
N VAL A 75 -4.27 -4.80 -3.70
CA VAL A 75 -3.71 -4.06 -2.57
C VAL A 75 -3.33 -5.01 -1.45
N LEU A 76 -2.08 -4.93 -1.03
CA LEU A 76 -1.55 -5.63 0.12
C LEU A 76 -1.33 -4.60 1.23
N MET A 77 -2.12 -4.71 2.31
CA MET A 77 -2.01 -3.79 3.44
C MET A 77 -0.88 -4.21 4.37
N LEU A 78 -0.08 -3.25 4.80
CA LEU A 78 0.96 -3.45 5.80
C LEU A 78 0.50 -2.83 7.11
N THR A 79 0.59 -3.57 8.21
CA THR A 79 0.09 -3.10 9.50
C THR A 79 1.01 -3.53 10.65
N ALA A 80 1.03 -2.75 11.72
CA ALA A 80 1.71 -3.15 12.94
C ALA A 80 0.90 -4.24 13.65
N ARG A 81 1.56 -5.05 14.48
CA ARG A 81 0.89 -6.13 15.21
C ARG A 81 -0.27 -5.66 16.10
N SER A 82 -0.15 -4.45 16.63
CA SER A 82 -1.17 -3.87 17.51
C SER A 82 -2.46 -3.52 16.79
N GLU A 83 -2.49 -3.63 15.47
CA GLU A 83 -3.63 -3.21 14.65
C GLU A 83 -4.45 -4.40 14.15
N THR A 84 -4.56 -5.46 14.94
CA THR A 84 -5.28 -6.67 14.56
C THR A 84 -6.75 -6.40 14.20
N GLU A 85 -7.40 -5.49 14.91
CA GLU A 85 -8.79 -5.12 14.62
C GLU A 85 -8.92 -4.42 13.28
N ASP A 86 -7.90 -3.67 12.89
CA ASP A 86 -7.86 -2.97 11.61
C ASP A 86 -7.77 -3.94 10.42
N LYS A 87 -7.27 -5.15 10.64
CA LYS A 87 -7.23 -6.19 9.60
C LYS A 87 -8.62 -6.52 9.10
N VAL A 88 -9.57 -6.69 10.02
CA VAL A 88 -10.96 -6.96 9.65
C VAL A 88 -11.53 -5.80 8.84
N THR A 89 -11.33 -4.59 9.32
CA THR A 89 -11.76 -3.37 8.63
C THR A 89 -11.11 -3.26 7.25
N GLY A 90 -9.83 -3.59 7.14
CA GLY A 90 -9.09 -3.54 5.87
C GLY A 90 -9.66 -4.52 4.85
N LEU A 91 -9.95 -5.75 5.26
CA LEU A 91 -10.55 -6.75 4.38
C LEU A 91 -11.94 -6.32 3.93
N ASP A 92 -12.75 -5.78 4.85
CA ASP A 92 -14.08 -5.26 4.53
C ASP A 92 -13.99 -4.05 3.60
N SER A 93 -12.88 -3.31 3.62
CA SER A 93 -12.67 -2.15 2.76
C SER A 93 -12.14 -2.50 1.37
N GLY A 94 -11.91 -3.78 1.07
CA GLY A 94 -11.53 -4.25 -0.26
C GLY A 94 -10.04 -4.53 -0.45
N ALA A 95 -9.27 -4.75 0.63
CA ALA A 95 -7.90 -5.22 0.53
C ALA A 95 -7.88 -6.69 0.14
N ASP A 96 -6.91 -7.09 -0.67
CA ASP A 96 -6.75 -8.49 -1.10
C ASP A 96 -5.97 -9.29 -0.06
N TYR A 97 -4.98 -8.68 0.58
CA TYR A 97 -4.13 -9.32 1.58
C TYR A 97 -3.77 -8.36 2.69
N TYR A 98 -3.41 -8.96 3.83
CA TYR A 98 -2.99 -8.23 5.01
C TYR A 98 -1.73 -8.87 5.57
N LEU A 99 -0.67 -8.07 5.77
CA LEU A 99 0.57 -8.54 6.36
C LEU A 99 0.95 -7.67 7.55
N THR A 100 1.48 -8.31 8.59
CA THR A 100 2.03 -7.61 9.74
C THR A 100 3.47 -7.20 9.42
N LYS A 101 3.83 -5.97 9.73
CA LYS A 101 5.20 -5.48 9.59
C LYS A 101 6.15 -6.27 10.48
N PRO A 102 7.41 -6.47 10.03
CA PRO A 102 8.44 -7.10 10.85
C PRO A 102 8.79 -6.28 12.11
#